data_a5299ae7ed7215584815e41fbab0c103
#
_entry.id   a5299ae7ed7215584815e41fbab0c103
#
_cell.length_a   1.000
_cell.length_b   1.000
_cell.length_c   1.000
_cell.angle_alpha   90.00
_cell.angle_beta   90.00
_cell.angle_gamma   90.00
#
_symmetry.space_group_name_H-M   'P 1'
#
loop_
_entity.id
_entity.type
_entity.pdbx_description
1 polymer ?
#
loop_
_entity_poly.entity_id
_entity_poly.type
_entity_poly.pdbx_seq_one_letter_code
_entity_poly.pdbx_strand_id
1 'polypeptide(L)'
;SRNSGDMDLDEILKNLFGGGFSGAKGFGGSSFGGGNFGGFGGGFGGFSGEDLDLSASISIPFEVGILGGEHSINFNGETIKLKIPHGIKNNDKIRIRGKGKKLGSQVGDLIVKISLEKSELYERDEDDLTRKLDISLKTALFGGKVNLKTPKKEVSIKIPPNSKNGQKIRLKGYGVQNRKRGIFGDLYLVLNVLLPNVEDLDPKVRQILEEKLS
;
A
#
# COMPACT_ATOMS: atom_id res chain seq x y z
N SER A 1 -0.99 31.03 43.18
CA SER A 1 -2.22 30.25 43.46
C SER A 1 -2.67 29.53 42.18
N ARG A 2 -2.40 28.30 42.07
CA ARG A 2 -3.25 27.16 41.67
C ARG A 2 -2.40 26.05 41.14
N ASN A 3 -2.32 25.12 42.02
CA ASN A 3 -1.78 23.79 41.90
C ASN A 3 -2.60 23.03 40.83
N SER A 4 -1.96 22.55 39.77
CA SER A 4 -2.52 21.56 38.84
C SER A 4 -1.89 20.23 39.19
N GLY A 5 -2.74 19.34 39.71
CA GLY A 5 -2.35 18.05 40.23
C GLY A 5 -1.70 17.15 39.22
N ASP A 6 -0.51 16.81 39.52
CA ASP A 6 0.20 15.66 39.03
C ASP A 6 -0.46 14.43 39.67
N MET A 7 -1.27 13.71 38.91
CA MET A 7 -1.79 12.42 39.36
C MET A 7 -0.66 11.41 39.30
N ASP A 8 -0.20 11.05 40.47
CA ASP A 8 0.88 10.12 40.69
C ASP A 8 0.47 8.72 40.21
N LEU A 9 1.12 8.24 39.14
CA LEU A 9 0.87 6.91 38.53
C LEU A 9 1.05 5.78 39.56
N ASP A 10 1.82 6.02 40.62
CA ASP A 10 1.99 5.07 41.72
C ASP A 10 0.72 4.92 42.60
N GLU A 11 -0.08 5.96 42.72
CA GLU A 11 -1.37 5.90 43.44
C GLU A 11 -2.44 5.14 42.67
N ILE A 12 -2.44 5.28 41.33
CA ILE A 12 -3.35 4.54 40.46
C ILE A 12 -2.99 3.05 40.46
N LEU A 13 -1.71 2.72 40.41
CA LEU A 13 -1.24 1.35 40.44
C LEU A 13 -1.53 0.64 41.79
N LYS A 14 -1.41 1.37 42.90
CA LYS A 14 -1.73 0.87 44.23
C LYS A 14 -3.21 0.58 44.44
N ASN A 15 -4.08 1.39 43.85
CA ASN A 15 -5.52 1.19 43.90
C ASN A 15 -6.01 0.04 43.01
N LEU A 16 -5.32 -0.22 41.89
CA LEU A 16 -5.68 -1.29 40.95
C LEU A 16 -5.18 -2.66 41.41
N PHE A 17 -4.04 -2.73 42.10
CA PHE A 17 -3.42 -4.00 42.54
C PHE A 17 -3.37 -4.22 44.07
N GLY A 18 -3.76 -3.23 44.87
CA GLY A 18 -3.64 -3.26 46.35
C GLY A 18 -4.93 -3.52 47.12
N GLY A 19 -6.06 -3.80 46.46
CA GLY A 19 -7.34 -4.11 47.11
C GLY A 19 -7.36 -5.54 47.63
N GLY A 20 -7.03 -5.68 48.92
CA GLY A 20 -6.95 -6.92 49.67
C GLY A 20 -8.20 -7.77 49.61
N PHE A 21 -7.99 -9.02 49.29
CA PHE A 21 -8.95 -10.09 49.53
C PHE A 21 -8.79 -10.62 50.95
N SER A 22 -9.54 -10.10 51.89
CA SER A 22 -9.73 -10.73 53.23
C SER A 22 -11.20 -10.80 53.55
N GLY A 23 -11.73 -12.00 53.57
CA GLY A 23 -12.79 -12.45 54.47
C GLY A 23 -14.21 -12.43 53.99
N ALA A 24 -14.72 -13.58 53.61
CA ALA A 24 -16.06 -14.01 54.05
C ALA A 24 -16.18 -15.54 53.96
N LYS A 25 -16.51 -16.09 55.11
CA LYS A 25 -16.82 -17.49 55.40
C LYS A 25 -18.10 -17.99 54.68
N GLY A 26 -18.02 -19.23 54.17
CA GLY A 26 -19.05 -20.22 54.37
C GLY A 26 -20.22 -20.22 53.40
N PHE A 27 -20.29 -21.25 52.60
CA PHE A 27 -21.51 -22.12 52.55
C PHE A 27 -21.17 -23.37 51.77
N GLY A 28 -21.66 -24.49 52.30
CA GLY A 28 -21.30 -25.85 52.07
C GLY A 28 -21.74 -26.52 50.78
N GLY A 29 -21.06 -27.62 50.50
CA GLY A 29 -21.61 -28.87 50.04
C GLY A 29 -22.07 -29.00 48.63
N SER A 30 -21.27 -29.67 47.78
CA SER A 30 -21.70 -30.90 47.10
C SER A 30 -20.55 -31.45 46.27
N SER A 31 -20.23 -32.69 46.60
CA SER A 31 -19.38 -33.64 45.92
C SER A 31 -19.84 -33.91 44.50
N PHE A 32 -18.95 -33.81 43.53
CA PHE A 32 -18.99 -34.63 42.36
C PHE A 32 -17.61 -34.85 41.75
N GLY A 33 -17.31 -36.07 41.51
CA GLY A 33 -16.14 -36.80 41.24
C GLY A 33 -15.21 -36.38 40.10
N GLY A 34 -14.00 -36.82 40.35
CA GLY A 34 -13.08 -37.44 39.41
C GLY A 34 -12.76 -36.76 38.09
N GLY A 35 -11.64 -36.07 38.05
CA GLY A 35 -11.03 -35.63 36.80
C GLY A 35 -9.63 -35.14 37.08
N ASN A 36 -8.67 -36.03 36.83
CA ASN A 36 -7.23 -35.79 36.87
C ASN A 36 -6.85 -34.52 36.12
N PHE A 37 -6.67 -33.39 36.81
CA PHE A 37 -6.05 -32.18 36.30
C PHE A 37 -4.68 -32.02 36.95
N GLY A 38 -3.77 -32.90 36.49
CA GLY A 38 -2.36 -32.81 36.79
C GLY A 38 -1.76 -31.64 36.04
N GLY A 39 -1.12 -30.73 36.75
CA GLY A 39 -0.04 -29.94 36.20
C GLY A 39 -0.37 -28.56 35.70
N PHE A 40 -0.92 -27.69 36.53
CA PHE A 40 -0.71 -26.26 36.37
C PHE A 40 0.50 -25.84 37.19
N GLY A 41 1.64 -26.40 36.80
CA GLY A 41 2.95 -26.05 37.32
C GLY A 41 3.49 -24.89 36.53
N GLY A 42 3.45 -23.73 37.11
CA GLY A 42 4.38 -22.65 37.09
C GLY A 42 5.16 -22.35 35.82
N GLY A 43 5.01 -21.25 35.34
CA GLY A 43 5.87 -20.67 34.35
C GLY A 43 5.45 -19.23 34.06
N PHE A 44 5.22 -18.45 35.09
CA PHE A 44 5.24 -17.00 34.97
C PHE A 44 6.70 -16.55 34.91
N GLY A 45 7.34 -16.87 33.82
CA GLY A 45 8.65 -16.41 33.41
C GLY A 45 8.55 -15.88 31.98
N GLY A 46 7.57 -15.02 31.73
CA GLY A 46 7.59 -14.17 30.59
C GLY A 46 8.63 -13.08 30.80
N PHE A 47 9.90 -13.42 30.61
CA PHE A 47 10.88 -12.40 30.23
C PHE A 47 10.32 -11.78 28.98
N SER A 48 9.78 -10.58 29.07
CA SER A 48 9.67 -9.66 27.95
C SER A 48 11.11 -9.39 27.52
N GLY A 49 11.65 -10.26 26.66
CA GLY A 49 12.90 -10.00 25.99
C GLY A 49 12.76 -8.61 25.38
N GLU A 50 13.71 -7.73 25.66
CA GLU A 50 13.73 -6.42 25.01
C GLU A 50 13.48 -6.65 23.54
N ASP A 51 12.47 -5.97 22.99
CA ASP A 51 12.17 -6.04 21.57
C ASP A 51 13.36 -5.45 20.80
N LEU A 52 14.18 -6.35 20.28
CA LEU A 52 15.40 -5.99 19.55
C LEU A 52 15.08 -5.59 18.10
N ASP A 53 13.84 -5.77 17.66
CA ASP A 53 13.44 -5.36 16.33
C ASP A 53 13.35 -3.84 16.23
N LEU A 54 13.80 -3.31 15.11
CA LEU A 54 13.66 -1.91 14.76
C LEU A 54 12.60 -1.74 13.71
N SER A 55 11.92 -0.60 13.72
CA SER A 55 10.93 -0.25 12.72
C SER A 55 11.37 1.01 11.97
N ALA A 56 11.26 0.98 10.65
CA ALA A 56 11.46 2.12 9.78
C ALA A 56 10.31 2.24 8.76
N SER A 57 10.08 3.43 8.25
CA SER A 57 9.14 3.67 7.14
C SER A 57 9.91 4.29 5.98
N ILE A 58 9.67 3.80 4.77
CA ILE A 58 10.28 4.35 3.56
C ILE A 58 9.20 4.62 2.51
N SER A 59 9.43 5.66 1.71
CA SER A 59 8.67 5.91 0.51
C SER A 59 9.42 5.37 -0.69
N ILE A 60 8.72 4.68 -1.59
CA ILE A 60 9.29 4.15 -2.83
C ILE A 60 8.47 4.63 -4.02
N PRO A 61 9.12 4.85 -5.19
CA PRO A 61 8.42 5.22 -6.42
C PRO A 61 7.32 4.21 -6.77
N PHE A 62 6.20 4.71 -7.28
CA PHE A 62 5.05 3.90 -7.67
C PHE A 62 5.43 2.75 -8.62
N GLU A 63 6.27 3.03 -9.61
CA GLU A 63 6.71 2.04 -10.61
C GLU A 63 7.52 0.90 -9.96
N VAL A 64 8.38 1.22 -9.00
CA VAL A 64 9.13 0.22 -8.23
C VAL A 64 8.16 -0.67 -7.42
N GLY A 65 7.11 -0.09 -6.87
CA GLY A 65 6.08 -0.84 -6.15
C GLY A 65 5.31 -1.81 -7.06
N ILE A 66 5.10 -1.45 -8.33
CA ILE A 66 4.40 -2.28 -9.30
C ILE A 66 5.29 -3.38 -9.86
N LEU A 67 6.49 -3.01 -10.33
CA LEU A 67 7.40 -3.91 -11.03
C LEU A 67 8.28 -4.73 -10.08
N GLY A 68 8.45 -4.23 -8.86
CA GLY A 68 9.47 -4.73 -7.95
C GLY A 68 10.87 -4.27 -8.36
N GLY A 69 11.87 -4.80 -7.68
CA GLY A 69 13.26 -4.49 -7.97
C GLY A 69 14.09 -4.25 -6.71
N GLU A 70 15.31 -3.78 -6.89
CA GLU A 70 16.18 -3.39 -5.78
C GLU A 70 16.02 -1.90 -5.50
N HIS A 71 15.90 -1.56 -4.22
CA HIS A 71 15.86 -0.19 -3.75
C HIS A 71 16.86 -0.03 -2.60
N SER A 72 17.71 0.98 -2.67
CA SER A 72 18.70 1.23 -1.62
C SER A 72 18.14 2.22 -0.62
N ILE A 73 18.24 1.88 0.67
CA ILE A 73 17.86 2.75 1.77
C ILE A 73 19.08 3.06 2.63
N ASN A 74 19.11 4.26 3.21
CA ASN A 74 20.12 4.62 4.19
C ASN A 74 19.49 4.51 5.58
N PHE A 75 20.02 3.62 6.40
CA PHE A 75 19.54 3.41 7.75
C PHE A 75 20.72 3.39 8.72
N ASN A 76 20.71 4.28 9.71
CA ASN A 76 21.81 4.46 10.68
C ASN A 76 23.21 4.62 10.06
N GLY A 77 23.29 5.32 8.91
CA GLY A 77 24.55 5.55 8.20
C GLY A 77 25.02 4.37 7.33
N GLU A 78 24.27 3.27 7.31
CA GLU A 78 24.55 2.10 6.46
C GLU A 78 23.59 2.08 5.26
N THR A 79 24.11 1.86 4.06
CA THR A 79 23.30 1.65 2.88
C THR A 79 22.86 0.19 2.79
N ILE A 80 21.56 -0.04 2.93
CA ILE A 80 20.95 -1.37 2.86
C ILE A 80 20.23 -1.51 1.52
N LYS A 81 20.56 -2.57 0.76
CA LYS A 81 19.82 -2.92 -0.45
C LYS A 81 18.60 -3.75 -0.08
N LEU A 82 17.44 -3.23 -0.43
CA LEU A 82 16.16 -3.83 -0.16
C LEU A 82 15.56 -4.39 -1.44
N LYS A 83 15.25 -5.67 -1.46
CA LYS A 83 14.53 -6.29 -2.57
C LYS A 83 13.04 -6.06 -2.39
N ILE A 84 12.48 -5.18 -3.22
CA ILE A 84 11.05 -4.89 -3.25
C ILE A 84 10.35 -5.95 -4.11
N PRO A 85 9.41 -6.71 -3.58
CA PRO A 85 8.63 -7.63 -4.41
C PRO A 85 7.65 -6.86 -5.30
N HIS A 86 7.40 -7.37 -6.52
CA HIS A 86 6.40 -6.80 -7.42
C HIS A 86 5.01 -6.76 -6.77
N GLY A 87 4.23 -5.75 -7.09
CA GLY A 87 2.86 -5.60 -6.62
C GLY A 87 2.72 -5.29 -5.13
N ILE A 88 3.79 -4.80 -4.48
CA ILE A 88 3.73 -4.38 -3.08
C ILE A 88 2.66 -3.30 -2.89
N LYS A 89 2.01 -3.30 -1.73
CA LYS A 89 0.95 -2.34 -1.36
C LYS A 89 1.44 -1.37 -0.29
N ASN A 90 0.72 -0.27 -0.12
CA ASN A 90 0.92 0.62 1.02
C ASN A 90 0.77 -0.14 2.33
N ASN A 91 1.62 0.19 3.29
CA ASN A 91 1.69 -0.43 4.61
C ASN A 91 2.17 -1.89 4.63
N ASP A 92 2.56 -2.47 3.49
CA ASP A 92 3.26 -3.75 3.50
C ASP A 92 4.57 -3.61 4.28
N LYS A 93 4.97 -4.68 4.96
CA LYS A 93 6.18 -4.73 5.78
C LYS A 93 7.18 -5.69 5.17
N ILE A 94 8.43 -5.26 5.11
CA ILE A 94 9.56 -6.10 4.68
C ILE A 94 10.49 -6.26 5.88
N ARG A 95 10.81 -7.50 6.22
CA ARG A 95 11.73 -7.85 7.31
C ARG A 95 13.15 -8.02 6.77
N ILE A 96 14.09 -7.30 7.34
CA ILE A 96 15.51 -7.41 7.04
C ILE A 96 16.20 -8.02 8.27
N ARG A 97 16.62 -9.26 8.12
CA ARG A 97 17.18 -10.03 9.23
C ARG A 97 18.50 -9.45 9.71
N GLY A 98 18.70 -9.45 11.03
CA GLY A 98 19.94 -9.05 11.66
C GLY A 98 20.31 -7.57 11.52
N LYS A 99 19.34 -6.70 11.24
CA LYS A 99 19.52 -5.24 11.13
C LYS A 99 18.79 -4.47 12.24
N GLY A 100 18.35 -5.17 13.29
CA GLY A 100 17.78 -4.59 14.51
C GLY A 100 18.83 -4.19 15.54
N LYS A 101 18.39 -4.02 16.78
CA LYS A 101 19.27 -3.75 17.92
C LYS A 101 20.15 -4.97 18.21
N LYS A 102 21.34 -4.71 18.77
CA LYS A 102 22.25 -5.74 19.25
C LYS A 102 22.26 -5.75 20.78
N LEU A 103 22.10 -6.92 21.38
CA LEU A 103 22.23 -7.14 22.80
C LEU A 103 23.09 -8.40 23.02
N GLY A 104 24.33 -8.21 23.37
CA GLY A 104 25.31 -9.31 23.44
C GLY A 104 25.45 -10.04 22.11
N SER A 105 25.13 -11.33 22.08
CA SER A 105 25.14 -12.16 20.87
C SER A 105 23.82 -12.15 20.08
N GLN A 106 22.77 -11.55 20.65
CA GLN A 106 21.46 -11.48 20.00
C GLN A 106 21.36 -10.22 19.12
N VAL A 107 20.75 -10.39 17.94
CA VAL A 107 20.49 -9.29 17.00
C VAL A 107 19.07 -9.40 16.53
N GLY A 108 18.30 -8.31 16.69
CA GLY A 108 16.95 -8.19 16.16
C GLY A 108 16.93 -7.94 14.65
N ASP A 109 15.75 -7.76 14.11
CA ASP A 109 15.52 -7.50 12.71
C ASP A 109 15.06 -6.05 12.49
N LEU A 110 15.19 -5.56 11.26
CA LEU A 110 14.62 -4.28 10.85
C LEU A 110 13.34 -4.54 10.06
N ILE A 111 12.23 -4.01 10.57
CA ILE A 111 10.91 -4.07 9.93
C ILE A 111 10.70 -2.77 9.14
N VAL A 112 10.73 -2.86 7.83
CA VAL A 112 10.56 -1.70 6.96
C VAL A 112 9.12 -1.65 6.46
N LYS A 113 8.38 -0.62 6.87
CA LYS A 113 7.03 -0.32 6.38
C LYS A 113 7.14 0.47 5.07
N ILE A 114 6.45 0.00 4.04
CA ILE A 114 6.47 0.59 2.70
C ILE A 114 5.33 1.59 2.53
N SER A 115 5.66 2.76 2.01
CA SER A 115 4.73 3.76 1.50
C SER A 115 4.98 3.92 0.00
N LEU A 116 3.94 3.79 -0.83
CA LEU A 116 4.05 4.03 -2.26
C LEU A 116 3.81 5.51 -2.55
N GLU A 117 4.70 6.11 -3.33
CA GLU A 117 4.47 7.45 -3.88
C GLU A 117 3.26 7.43 -4.82
N LYS A 118 2.55 8.54 -4.86
CA LYS A 118 1.45 8.70 -5.81
C LYS A 118 2.02 8.84 -7.22
N SER A 119 1.41 8.15 -8.18
CA SER A 119 1.72 8.37 -9.58
C SER A 119 0.85 9.49 -10.13
N GLU A 120 1.43 10.39 -10.92
CA GLU A 120 0.67 11.40 -11.67
C GLU A 120 -0.06 10.78 -12.88
N LEU A 121 0.43 9.64 -13.35
CA LEU A 121 -0.06 9.00 -14.57
C LEU A 121 -1.05 7.86 -14.29
N TYR A 122 -0.89 7.16 -13.17
CA TYR A 122 -1.64 5.95 -12.89
C TYR A 122 -2.40 6.03 -11.57
N GLU A 123 -3.64 5.60 -11.62
CA GLU A 123 -4.43 5.26 -10.45
C GLU A 123 -4.43 3.73 -10.32
N ARG A 124 -4.24 3.23 -9.10
CA ARG A 124 -4.22 1.79 -8.81
C ARG A 124 -5.45 1.42 -8.00
N ASP A 125 -6.19 0.44 -8.50
CA ASP A 125 -7.26 -0.24 -7.78
C ASP A 125 -6.90 -1.73 -7.68
N GLU A 126 -6.49 -2.17 -6.49
CA GLU A 126 -5.98 -3.52 -6.23
C GLU A 126 -4.86 -3.93 -7.21
N ASP A 127 -5.17 -4.77 -8.18
CA ASP A 127 -4.25 -5.26 -9.21
C ASP A 127 -4.45 -4.55 -10.56
N ASP A 128 -5.49 -3.76 -10.70
CA ASP A 128 -5.77 -3.00 -11.90
C ASP A 128 -5.18 -1.60 -11.85
N LEU A 129 -4.86 -1.09 -13.02
CA LEU A 129 -4.37 0.27 -13.23
C LEU A 129 -5.33 1.03 -14.12
N THR A 130 -5.49 2.32 -13.85
CA THR A 130 -6.21 3.25 -14.73
C THR A 130 -5.29 4.40 -15.11
N ARG A 131 -5.34 4.83 -16.37
CA ARG A 131 -4.58 5.98 -16.86
C ARG A 131 -5.41 6.75 -17.90
N LYS A 132 -5.31 8.07 -17.87
CA LYS A 132 -5.80 8.91 -18.97
C LYS A 132 -4.88 8.77 -20.18
N LEU A 133 -5.47 8.68 -21.37
CA LEU A 133 -4.78 8.66 -22.64
C LEU A 133 -5.29 9.80 -23.51
N ASP A 134 -4.46 10.78 -23.71
CA ASP A 134 -4.75 11.90 -24.59
C ASP A 134 -4.67 11.46 -26.06
N ILE A 135 -5.72 11.74 -26.81
CA ILE A 135 -5.80 11.49 -28.24
C ILE A 135 -6.30 12.73 -28.97
N SER A 136 -5.85 12.94 -30.20
CA SER A 136 -6.35 14.04 -31.00
C SER A 136 -7.79 13.80 -31.45
N LEU A 137 -8.53 14.86 -31.74
CA LEU A 137 -9.86 14.79 -32.36
C LEU A 137 -9.84 13.95 -33.64
N LYS A 138 -8.81 14.09 -34.47
CA LYS A 138 -8.62 13.26 -35.66
C LYS A 138 -8.60 11.76 -35.34
N THR A 139 -7.81 11.38 -34.31
CA THR A 139 -7.72 9.98 -33.88
C THR A 139 -9.05 9.49 -33.31
N ALA A 140 -9.76 10.34 -32.58
CA ALA A 140 -11.07 9.98 -32.04
C ALA A 140 -12.11 9.73 -33.14
N LEU A 141 -12.13 10.56 -34.18
CA LEU A 141 -13.08 10.45 -35.28
C LEU A 141 -12.76 9.30 -36.22
N PHE A 142 -11.52 9.22 -36.70
CA PHE A 142 -11.12 8.31 -37.79
C PHE A 142 -10.40 7.06 -37.29
N GLY A 143 -10.15 6.96 -36.01
CA GLY A 143 -9.32 5.90 -35.45
C GLY A 143 -7.84 6.12 -35.72
N GLY A 144 -7.04 5.18 -35.29
CA GLY A 144 -5.59 5.24 -35.49
C GLY A 144 -4.83 4.32 -34.55
N LYS A 145 -3.51 4.46 -34.56
CA LYS A 145 -2.61 3.79 -33.62
C LYS A 145 -1.92 4.83 -32.74
N VAL A 146 -1.87 4.57 -31.45
CA VAL A 146 -1.18 5.40 -30.47
C VAL A 146 -0.17 4.55 -29.74
N ASN A 147 1.08 5.00 -29.69
CA ASN A 147 2.11 4.33 -28.91
C ASN A 147 2.05 4.84 -27.47
N LEU A 148 2.08 3.91 -26.54
CA LEU A 148 2.00 4.18 -25.10
C LEU A 148 3.10 3.44 -24.37
N LYS A 149 3.87 4.18 -23.56
CA LYS A 149 4.78 3.59 -22.59
C LYS A 149 4.01 3.18 -21.34
N THR A 150 3.94 1.89 -21.08
CA THR A 150 3.39 1.33 -19.86
C THR A 150 4.51 1.04 -18.86
N PRO A 151 4.23 0.76 -17.57
CA PRO A 151 5.27 0.34 -16.64
C PRO A 151 6.06 -0.89 -17.10
N LYS A 152 5.43 -1.80 -17.86
CA LYS A 152 6.07 -3.03 -18.34
C LYS A 152 6.87 -2.84 -19.62
N LYS A 153 6.29 -2.17 -20.61
CA LYS A 153 6.89 -1.97 -21.95
C LYS A 153 6.09 -0.97 -22.74
N GLU A 154 6.66 -0.55 -23.86
CA GLU A 154 5.94 0.22 -24.85
C GLU A 154 4.97 -0.67 -25.65
N VAL A 155 3.78 -0.15 -25.89
CA VAL A 155 2.72 -0.85 -26.64
C VAL A 155 2.08 0.08 -27.65
N SER A 156 1.69 -0.48 -28.80
CA SER A 156 0.90 0.23 -29.80
C SER A 156 -0.57 -0.17 -29.68
N ILE A 157 -1.42 0.83 -29.48
CA ILE A 157 -2.83 0.65 -29.19
C ILE A 157 -3.63 1.12 -30.38
N LYS A 158 -4.56 0.29 -30.85
CA LYS A 158 -5.51 0.66 -31.89
C LYS A 158 -6.70 1.37 -31.25
N ILE A 159 -6.93 2.61 -31.66
CA ILE A 159 -8.10 3.40 -31.29
C ILE A 159 -9.17 3.19 -32.35
N PRO A 160 -10.37 2.73 -32.00
CA PRO A 160 -11.47 2.59 -32.96
C PRO A 160 -11.91 3.97 -33.49
N PRO A 161 -12.44 4.07 -34.72
CA PRO A 161 -13.11 5.28 -35.15
C PRO A 161 -14.38 5.55 -34.35
N ASN A 162 -14.78 6.82 -34.27
CA ASN A 162 -15.91 7.29 -33.45
C ASN A 162 -15.74 7.01 -31.94
N SER A 163 -14.50 6.99 -31.47
CA SER A 163 -14.21 6.89 -30.04
C SER A 163 -14.69 8.13 -29.29
N LYS A 164 -15.29 7.91 -28.12
CA LYS A 164 -15.86 8.99 -27.30
C LYS A 164 -14.89 9.42 -26.20
N ASN A 165 -14.99 10.67 -25.79
CA ASN A 165 -14.30 11.15 -24.60
C ASN A 165 -14.75 10.33 -23.37
N GLY A 166 -13.82 9.94 -22.52
CA GLY A 166 -14.11 9.07 -21.37
C GLY A 166 -14.29 7.59 -21.69
N GLN A 167 -14.24 7.19 -22.97
CA GLN A 167 -14.31 5.79 -23.37
C GLN A 167 -13.11 5.02 -22.79
N LYS A 168 -13.38 3.83 -22.22
CA LYS A 168 -12.33 2.98 -21.64
C LYS A 168 -11.86 1.93 -22.64
N ILE A 169 -10.55 1.78 -22.77
CA ILE A 169 -9.89 0.71 -23.52
C ILE A 169 -9.13 -0.15 -22.53
N ARG A 170 -9.40 -1.45 -22.53
CA ARG A 170 -8.77 -2.42 -21.63
C ARG A 170 -7.56 -3.06 -22.28
N LEU A 171 -6.43 -2.99 -21.61
CA LEU A 171 -5.21 -3.74 -21.94
C LEU A 171 -5.05 -4.89 -20.97
N LYS A 172 -5.46 -6.08 -21.41
CA LYS A 172 -5.44 -7.28 -20.58
C LYS A 172 -4.03 -7.64 -20.12
N GLY A 173 -3.85 -7.85 -18.82
CA GLY A 173 -2.59 -8.27 -18.22
C GLY A 173 -1.53 -7.18 -18.12
N TYR A 174 -1.87 -5.90 -18.31
CA TYR A 174 -0.96 -4.76 -18.15
C TYR A 174 -1.07 -4.03 -16.82
N GLY A 175 -1.85 -4.58 -15.90
CA GLY A 175 -1.92 -4.14 -14.50
C GLY A 175 -0.78 -4.68 -13.65
N VAL A 176 -1.02 -4.71 -12.35
CA VAL A 176 -0.09 -5.16 -11.32
C VAL A 176 -0.14 -6.68 -11.20
N GLN A 177 0.98 -7.31 -10.92
CA GLN A 177 1.00 -8.75 -10.66
C GLN A 177 0.54 -9.05 -9.24
N ASN A 178 -0.47 -9.88 -9.11
CA ASN A 178 -0.91 -10.41 -7.84
C ASN A 178 0.09 -11.46 -7.33
N ARG A 179 0.74 -11.20 -6.21
CA ARG A 179 1.77 -12.09 -5.65
C ARG A 179 1.25 -13.48 -5.24
N LYS A 180 -0.01 -13.55 -4.79
CA LYS A 180 -0.61 -14.80 -4.33
C LYS A 180 -1.08 -15.68 -5.48
N ARG A 181 -1.64 -15.06 -6.52
CA ARG A 181 -2.26 -15.75 -7.65
C ARG A 181 -1.32 -15.90 -8.85
N GLY A 182 -0.23 -15.12 -8.90
CA GLY A 182 0.70 -15.08 -10.03
C GLY A 182 0.14 -14.44 -11.31
N ILE A 183 -1.12 -14.00 -11.30
CA ILE A 183 -1.80 -13.37 -12.44
C ILE A 183 -1.63 -11.86 -12.40
N PHE A 184 -1.75 -11.24 -13.57
CA PHE A 184 -1.72 -9.80 -13.72
C PHE A 184 -3.14 -9.24 -13.80
N GLY A 185 -3.37 -8.10 -13.15
CA GLY A 185 -4.51 -7.25 -13.41
C GLY A 185 -4.42 -6.58 -14.77
N ASP A 186 -5.34 -5.69 -15.07
CA ASP A 186 -5.45 -5.02 -16.35
C ASP A 186 -5.12 -3.53 -16.25
N LEU A 187 -4.81 -2.93 -17.40
CA LEU A 187 -4.68 -1.48 -17.51
C LEU A 187 -5.88 -0.94 -18.30
N TYR A 188 -6.62 -0.04 -17.69
CA TYR A 188 -7.72 0.68 -18.30
C TYR A 188 -7.25 2.07 -18.74
N LEU A 189 -7.35 2.32 -20.03
CA LEU A 189 -7.05 3.62 -20.63
C LEU A 189 -8.35 4.37 -20.82
N VAL A 190 -8.45 5.52 -20.17
CA VAL A 190 -9.59 6.44 -20.31
C VAL A 190 -9.23 7.48 -21.37
N LEU A 191 -9.89 7.43 -22.52
CA LEU A 191 -9.61 8.36 -23.60
C LEU A 191 -9.97 9.79 -23.21
N ASN A 192 -9.04 10.69 -23.41
CA ASN A 192 -9.22 12.13 -23.26
C ASN A 192 -9.01 12.76 -24.64
N VAL A 193 -10.10 13.21 -25.26
CA VAL A 193 -10.05 13.79 -26.59
C VAL A 193 -9.62 15.25 -26.51
N LEU A 194 -8.45 15.55 -27.04
CA LEU A 194 -7.95 16.91 -27.14
C LEU A 194 -8.53 17.60 -28.37
N LEU A 195 -9.23 18.68 -28.14
CA LEU A 195 -9.73 19.53 -29.22
C LEU A 195 -8.59 20.43 -29.72
N PRO A 196 -8.48 20.65 -31.05
CA PRO A 196 -7.54 21.63 -31.58
C PRO A 196 -8.00 23.05 -31.23
N ASN A 197 -7.06 23.98 -31.13
CA ASN A 197 -7.40 25.39 -31.08
C ASN A 197 -7.99 25.81 -32.43
N VAL A 198 -9.02 26.64 -32.40
CA VAL A 198 -9.69 27.14 -33.61
C VAL A 198 -8.69 27.91 -34.52
N GLU A 199 -7.74 28.59 -33.90
CA GLU A 199 -6.71 29.37 -34.59
C GLU A 199 -5.72 28.51 -35.38
N ASP A 200 -5.51 27.25 -34.95
CA ASP A 200 -4.62 26.30 -35.63
C ASP A 200 -5.30 25.56 -36.79
N LEU A 201 -6.60 25.77 -36.98
CA LEU A 201 -7.35 25.15 -38.10
C LEU A 201 -7.17 25.92 -39.41
N ASP A 202 -7.06 25.16 -40.51
CA ASP A 202 -7.14 25.73 -41.85
C ASP A 202 -8.43 26.55 -41.99
N PRO A 203 -8.40 27.78 -42.55
CA PRO A 203 -9.58 28.65 -42.67
C PRO A 203 -10.80 28.01 -43.34
N LYS A 204 -10.58 27.16 -44.34
CA LYS A 204 -11.67 26.44 -44.98
C LYS A 204 -12.28 25.37 -44.08
N VAL A 205 -11.44 24.67 -43.34
CA VAL A 205 -11.90 23.67 -42.35
C VAL A 205 -12.69 24.36 -41.25
N ARG A 206 -12.20 25.49 -40.76
CA ARG A 206 -12.91 26.29 -39.73
C ARG A 206 -14.30 26.70 -40.22
N GLN A 207 -14.42 27.26 -41.41
CA GLN A 207 -15.68 27.67 -41.97
C GLN A 207 -16.66 26.50 -42.10
N ILE A 208 -16.20 25.34 -42.61
CA ILE A 208 -17.00 24.12 -42.75
C ILE A 208 -17.49 23.64 -41.38
N LEU A 209 -16.64 23.68 -40.36
CA LEU A 209 -17.02 23.26 -39.00
C LEU A 209 -18.06 24.20 -38.41
N GLU A 210 -17.88 25.52 -38.56
CA GLU A 210 -18.85 26.51 -38.10
C GLU A 210 -20.23 26.34 -38.75
N GLU A 211 -20.27 26.00 -40.06
CA GLU A 211 -21.54 25.83 -40.82
C GLU A 211 -22.20 24.46 -40.57
N LYS A 212 -21.42 23.41 -40.29
CA LYS A 212 -21.93 22.03 -40.31
C LYS A 212 -21.97 21.34 -38.97
N LEU A 213 -21.27 21.85 -37.94
CA LEU A 213 -21.46 21.37 -36.58
C LEU A 213 -22.72 21.94 -36.00
N SER A 214 -23.70 21.11 -35.76
CA SER A 214 -24.97 21.44 -35.05
C SER A 214 -24.90 21.00 -33.60
#